data_d7a661799dea79a7b277121c41749e0c
#
_entry.id   d7a661799dea79a7b277121c41749e0c
#
_cell.length_a   1.000
_cell.length_b   1.000
_cell.length_c   1.000
_cell.angle_alpha   90.00
_cell.angle_beta   90.00
_cell.angle_gamma   90.00
#
_symmetry.space_group_name_H-M   'P 1'
#
loop_
_entity.id
_entity.type
_entity.pdbx_description
1 polymer ?
#
loop_
_entity_poly.entity_id
_entity_poly.type
_entity_poly.pdbx_seq_one_letter_code
_entity_poly.pdbx_strand_id
1 'polypeptide(L)'
;MVCNKKNIFSRSVVAVSATVMAYSLVTAQEVNPSAQYKTVDNILYREGRLTEYMQERCRLDVYHPVGKEGYPTIVWFHGGGLKAGNRSVPAALKNKGVAVVSVNYRLHPKVKSPVYIEDAAAAVAWTIKNIAKYGGSPSRIFVSGHSAGGYLTSMIGLDKRWLAKHDIDADQLAGLIPYSGHTITHFTIRSERGIDGKQPILDDMAPLYHVRKDCPPLLLITGDRELEMLGRYEENAYMWRMMQVVGHPDTTIFELDGYNHGQMAGPAHPLLLRFIRRILSSK
;
A
#
# COMPACT_ATOMS: atom_id res chain seq x y z
N MET A 1 90.40 -14.78 -4.36
CA MET A 1 90.70 -14.01 -5.58
C MET A 1 89.86 -12.76 -5.58
N VAL A 2 90.50 -11.67 -5.58
CA VAL A 2 90.02 -10.28 -5.54
C VAL A 2 89.41 -9.96 -6.90
N CYS A 3 88.29 -9.26 -6.99
CA CYS A 3 88.12 -8.19 -7.95
C CYS A 3 87.03 -7.23 -7.54
N ASN A 4 87.49 -6.03 -7.44
CA ASN A 4 86.88 -4.75 -7.09
C ASN A 4 86.24 -4.13 -8.34
N LYS A 5 85.09 -3.46 -8.25
CA LYS A 5 84.81 -2.32 -9.13
C LYS A 5 83.59 -1.51 -8.67
N LYS A 6 83.91 -0.40 -8.13
CA LYS A 6 83.51 1.00 -8.45
C LYS A 6 82.01 1.35 -8.62
N ASN A 7 81.62 2.19 -7.65
CA ASN A 7 80.44 3.06 -7.65
C ASN A 7 80.46 4.08 -8.83
N ILE A 8 79.29 4.25 -9.47
CA ILE A 8 78.95 5.45 -10.22
C ILE A 8 77.61 5.97 -9.70
N PHE A 9 77.65 7.08 -8.97
CA PHE A 9 76.43 7.80 -8.59
C PHE A 9 75.91 8.58 -9.80
N SER A 10 74.71 8.22 -10.31
CA SER A 10 73.93 9.06 -11.19
C SER A 10 72.87 9.80 -10.39
N ARG A 11 72.95 11.11 -10.30
CA ARG A 11 71.94 11.94 -9.70
C ARG A 11 70.84 12.17 -10.72
N SER A 12 69.70 11.50 -10.53
CA SER A 12 68.48 11.81 -11.27
C SER A 12 67.73 12.90 -10.56
N VAL A 13 67.55 14.03 -11.23
CA VAL A 13 66.68 15.13 -10.78
C VAL A 13 65.24 14.71 -11.02
N VAL A 14 64.49 14.51 -9.92
CA VAL A 14 63.06 14.26 -10.01
C VAL A 14 62.35 15.62 -10.06
N ALA A 15 61.78 15.94 -11.23
CA ALA A 15 60.88 17.06 -11.37
C ALA A 15 59.54 16.74 -10.73
N VAL A 16 59.19 17.42 -9.64
CA VAL A 16 57.85 17.31 -9.00
C VAL A 16 56.89 18.18 -9.80
N SER A 17 56.07 17.54 -10.60
CA SER A 17 54.90 18.19 -11.24
C SER A 17 53.81 18.39 -10.19
N ALA A 18 53.55 19.62 -9.81
CA ALA A 18 52.40 20.00 -9.00
C ALA A 18 51.10 19.88 -9.82
N THR A 19 50.39 18.77 -9.65
CA THR A 19 49.05 18.63 -10.21
C THR A 19 48.07 19.39 -9.30
N VAL A 20 47.59 20.54 -9.78
CA VAL A 20 46.51 21.29 -9.13
C VAL A 20 45.21 20.49 -9.31
N MET A 21 44.78 19.79 -8.28
CA MET A 21 43.42 19.21 -8.24
C MET A 21 42.41 20.34 -8.10
N ALA A 22 41.68 20.62 -9.18
CA ALA A 22 40.50 21.45 -9.15
C ALA A 22 39.40 20.69 -8.35
N TYR A 23 39.17 21.10 -7.11
CA TYR A 23 37.99 20.70 -6.37
C TYR A 23 36.77 21.35 -7.05
N SER A 24 36.02 20.57 -7.82
CA SER A 24 34.70 20.94 -8.24
C SER A 24 33.82 21.11 -6.99
N LEU A 25 33.45 22.35 -6.70
CA LEU A 25 32.40 22.66 -5.73
C LEU A 25 31.12 21.94 -6.22
N VAL A 26 30.82 20.84 -5.60
CA VAL A 26 29.48 20.22 -5.66
C VAL A 26 28.57 21.25 -5.03
N THR A 27 27.89 22.02 -5.87
CA THR A 27 26.80 22.90 -5.42
C THR A 27 25.82 22.07 -4.65
N ALA A 28 25.62 22.43 -3.38
CA ALA A 28 24.58 21.85 -2.54
C ALA A 28 23.28 21.88 -3.35
N GLN A 29 22.74 20.71 -3.62
CA GLN A 29 21.45 20.54 -4.26
C GLN A 29 20.46 21.34 -3.41
N GLU A 30 19.87 22.38 -3.97
CA GLU A 30 18.82 23.16 -3.30
C GLU A 30 17.82 22.19 -2.72
N VAL A 31 17.66 22.23 -1.41
CA VAL A 31 16.62 21.49 -0.69
C VAL A 31 15.31 22.04 -1.22
N ASN A 32 14.74 21.33 -2.17
CA ASN A 32 13.44 21.62 -2.78
C ASN A 32 12.45 21.89 -1.63
N PRO A 33 11.80 23.06 -1.53
CA PRO A 33 10.97 23.39 -0.39
C PRO A 33 9.97 22.24 -0.21
N SER A 34 9.91 21.68 1.00
CA SER A 34 9.06 20.52 1.31
C SER A 34 7.67 20.79 0.75
N ALA A 35 7.19 19.94 -0.16
CA ALA A 35 5.90 20.15 -0.79
C ALA A 35 4.86 20.43 0.30
N GLN A 36 4.18 21.56 0.17
CA GLN A 36 3.10 21.90 1.08
C GLN A 36 1.97 20.91 0.87
N TYR A 37 1.37 20.43 1.95
CA TYR A 37 0.22 19.50 1.91
C TYR A 37 -0.99 20.15 2.52
N LYS A 38 -2.16 19.76 2.03
CA LYS A 38 -3.44 20.11 2.65
C LYS A 38 -4.34 18.89 2.77
N THR A 39 -5.32 18.98 3.64
CA THR A 39 -6.42 18.02 3.77
C THR A 39 -7.70 18.67 3.33
N VAL A 40 -8.47 17.97 2.51
CA VAL A 40 -9.89 18.24 2.28
C VAL A 40 -10.64 17.10 2.94
N ASP A 41 -11.35 17.40 4.00
CA ASP A 41 -11.94 16.42 4.89
C ASP A 41 -13.45 16.27 4.70
N ASN A 42 -13.97 15.20 5.27
CA ASN A 42 -15.38 14.94 5.42
C ASN A 42 -16.19 14.87 4.09
N ILE A 43 -15.57 14.43 3.02
CA ILE A 43 -16.18 14.31 1.69
C ILE A 43 -17.07 13.07 1.66
N LEU A 44 -18.33 13.24 1.23
CA LEU A 44 -19.27 12.16 1.02
C LEU A 44 -18.95 11.48 -0.33
N TYR A 45 -18.69 10.17 -0.34
CA TYR A 45 -18.34 9.43 -1.56
C TYR A 45 -19.50 8.63 -2.15
N ARG A 46 -20.66 8.62 -1.51
CA ARG A 46 -21.90 8.02 -2.02
C ARG A 46 -22.81 9.10 -2.57
N GLU A 47 -23.54 8.78 -3.63
CA GLU A 47 -24.51 9.63 -4.30
C GLU A 47 -25.92 9.02 -4.22
N GLY A 48 -26.95 9.80 -4.59
CA GLY A 48 -28.33 9.37 -4.65
C GLY A 48 -29.03 9.41 -3.28
N ARG A 49 -29.98 8.48 -3.05
CA ARG A 49 -30.74 8.42 -1.79
C ARG A 49 -29.88 7.82 -0.67
N LEU A 50 -29.53 8.63 0.31
CA LEU A 50 -28.66 8.26 1.42
C LEU A 50 -29.45 8.09 2.70
N THR A 51 -29.19 6.99 3.43
CA THR A 51 -29.61 6.85 4.83
C THR A 51 -28.75 7.72 5.75
N GLU A 52 -29.21 8.01 6.96
CA GLU A 52 -28.43 8.74 7.97
C GLU A 52 -27.09 8.05 8.23
N TYR A 53 -27.08 6.72 8.34
CA TYR A 53 -25.84 5.97 8.57
C TYR A 53 -24.87 6.01 7.37
N MET A 54 -25.36 6.11 6.16
CA MET A 54 -24.50 6.38 4.99
C MET A 54 -23.94 7.81 5.06
N GLN A 55 -24.73 8.81 5.44
CA GLN A 55 -24.26 10.18 5.59
C GLN A 55 -23.21 10.30 6.70
N GLU A 56 -23.34 9.53 7.78
CA GLU A 56 -22.38 9.46 8.87
C GLU A 56 -21.08 8.79 8.43
N ARG A 57 -21.16 7.58 7.82
CA ARG A 57 -20.01 6.71 7.63
C ARG A 57 -19.39 6.72 6.22
N CYS A 58 -20.16 6.98 5.17
CA CYS A 58 -19.63 6.92 3.80
C CYS A 58 -18.85 8.20 3.46
N ARG A 59 -17.85 8.53 4.25
CA ARG A 59 -17.01 9.72 4.13
C ARG A 59 -15.54 9.39 4.01
N LEU A 60 -14.82 10.26 3.31
CA LEU A 60 -13.37 10.17 3.15
C LEU A 60 -12.71 11.54 3.32
N ASP A 61 -11.40 11.52 3.59
CA ASP A 61 -10.56 12.72 3.63
C ASP A 61 -9.46 12.56 2.57
N VAL A 62 -9.15 13.63 1.85
CA VAL A 62 -8.08 13.68 0.84
C VAL A 62 -6.92 14.51 1.38
N TYR A 63 -5.84 13.85 1.79
CA TYR A 63 -4.57 14.48 2.12
C TYR A 63 -3.66 14.47 0.89
N HIS A 64 -3.25 15.63 0.38
CA HIS A 64 -2.54 15.71 -0.89
C HIS A 64 -1.50 16.84 -0.97
N PRO A 65 -0.45 16.68 -1.80
CA PRO A 65 0.50 17.75 -2.08
C PRO A 65 -0.17 18.92 -2.82
N VAL A 66 0.27 20.14 -2.51
CA VAL A 66 -0.17 21.37 -3.18
C VAL A 66 0.84 21.77 -4.25
N GLY A 67 0.37 22.25 -5.40
CA GLY A 67 1.25 22.74 -6.47
C GLY A 67 2.05 21.64 -7.19
N LYS A 68 1.63 20.39 -7.06
CA LYS A 68 2.16 19.23 -7.80
C LYS A 68 1.04 18.52 -8.51
N GLU A 69 1.35 17.87 -9.61
CA GLU A 69 0.39 17.10 -10.39
C GLU A 69 0.94 15.71 -10.74
N GLY A 70 0.04 14.81 -11.13
CA GLY A 70 0.37 13.47 -11.57
C GLY A 70 0.91 12.53 -10.48
N TYR A 71 0.80 12.90 -9.20
CA TYR A 71 1.27 12.07 -8.09
C TYR A 71 0.42 10.82 -7.88
N PRO A 72 1.00 9.75 -7.30
CA PRO A 72 0.25 8.55 -6.92
C PRO A 72 -0.63 8.81 -5.71
N THR A 73 -1.73 8.05 -5.63
CA THR A 73 -2.69 8.15 -4.54
C THR A 73 -2.91 6.80 -3.89
N ILE A 74 -2.88 6.77 -2.56
CA ILE A 74 -3.18 5.60 -1.74
C ILE A 74 -4.60 5.76 -1.22
N VAL A 75 -5.51 4.84 -1.57
CA VAL A 75 -6.79 4.70 -0.88
C VAL A 75 -6.56 3.81 0.34
N TRP A 76 -6.72 4.40 1.53
CA TRP A 76 -6.39 3.78 2.80
C TRP A 76 -7.63 3.42 3.62
N PHE A 77 -7.78 2.12 3.93
CA PHE A 77 -8.85 1.59 4.77
C PHE A 77 -8.31 1.26 6.17
N HIS A 78 -9.00 1.75 7.20
CA HIS A 78 -8.66 1.45 8.59
C HIS A 78 -8.99 -0.01 8.97
N GLY A 79 -8.35 -0.50 10.02
CA GLY A 79 -8.68 -1.77 10.66
C GLY A 79 -9.90 -1.70 11.57
N GLY A 80 -9.99 -2.66 12.50
CA GLY A 80 -11.06 -2.72 13.51
C GLY A 80 -12.08 -3.81 13.27
N GLY A 81 -11.71 -4.87 12.55
CA GLY A 81 -12.51 -6.10 12.44
C GLY A 81 -13.87 -5.91 11.76
N LEU A 82 -14.06 -4.91 10.91
CA LEU A 82 -15.35 -4.49 10.32
C LEU A 82 -16.39 -4.04 11.36
N LYS A 83 -15.99 -3.86 12.62
CA LYS A 83 -16.87 -3.52 13.77
C LYS A 83 -16.56 -2.15 14.37
N ALA A 84 -15.34 -1.66 14.18
CA ALA A 84 -14.86 -0.41 14.77
C ALA A 84 -13.84 0.28 13.84
N GLY A 85 -13.40 1.47 14.23
CA GLY A 85 -12.40 2.24 13.55
C GLY A 85 -12.93 3.48 12.84
N ASN A 86 -12.00 4.38 12.53
CA ASN A 86 -12.27 5.61 11.82
C ASN A 86 -11.16 5.92 10.83
N ARG A 87 -11.50 6.66 9.77
CA ARG A 87 -10.55 7.16 8.80
C ARG A 87 -9.48 8.02 9.47
N SER A 88 -8.26 7.82 9.08
CA SER A 88 -7.12 8.65 9.48
C SER A 88 -5.99 8.47 8.50
N VAL A 89 -5.25 9.53 8.25
CA VAL A 89 -4.04 9.46 7.43
C VAL A 89 -2.88 8.96 8.29
N PRO A 90 -2.28 7.78 8.02
CA PRO A 90 -1.14 7.31 8.77
C PRO A 90 0.00 8.33 8.76
N ALA A 91 0.55 8.65 9.94
CA ALA A 91 1.59 9.66 10.07
C ALA A 91 2.82 9.37 9.19
N ALA A 92 3.19 8.09 9.05
CA ALA A 92 4.31 7.65 8.23
C ALA A 92 4.12 7.87 6.71
N LEU A 93 2.87 8.07 6.25
CA LEU A 93 2.56 8.35 4.85
C LEU A 93 2.45 9.86 4.56
N LYS A 94 2.49 10.72 5.58
CA LYS A 94 2.45 12.17 5.40
C LYS A 94 3.76 12.70 4.80
N ASN A 95 3.64 13.68 3.90
CA ASN A 95 4.78 14.37 3.25
C ASN A 95 5.71 13.42 2.45
N LYS A 96 5.16 12.38 1.82
CA LYS A 96 5.95 11.35 1.08
C LYS A 96 5.82 11.43 -0.44
N GLY A 97 5.31 12.51 -1.01
CA GLY A 97 5.12 12.67 -2.46
C GLY A 97 3.90 11.94 -3.01
N VAL A 98 3.05 11.44 -2.14
CA VAL A 98 1.81 10.72 -2.47
C VAL A 98 0.60 11.45 -1.86
N ALA A 99 -0.58 11.29 -2.44
CA ALA A 99 -1.81 11.58 -1.74
C ALA A 99 -2.29 10.37 -0.95
N VAL A 100 -3.04 10.61 0.12
CA VAL A 100 -3.73 9.57 0.89
C VAL A 100 -5.20 9.93 1.00
N VAL A 101 -6.05 9.05 0.47
CA VAL A 101 -7.50 9.11 0.64
C VAL A 101 -7.86 8.15 1.77
N SER A 102 -8.09 8.69 2.97
CA SER A 102 -8.48 7.88 4.12
C SER A 102 -9.99 7.72 4.19
N VAL A 103 -10.46 6.49 4.35
CA VAL A 103 -11.87 6.13 4.12
C VAL A 103 -12.52 5.57 5.37
N ASN A 104 -13.72 6.08 5.71
CA ASN A 104 -14.68 5.43 6.57
C ASN A 104 -15.63 4.57 5.72
N TYR A 105 -16.07 3.47 6.29
CA TYR A 105 -17.08 2.58 5.73
C TYR A 105 -18.06 2.18 6.82
N ARG A 106 -19.27 1.73 6.46
CA ARG A 106 -20.28 1.29 7.43
C ARG A 106 -19.83 0.00 8.11
N LEU A 107 -20.21 -0.17 9.37
CA LEU A 107 -19.68 -1.20 10.26
C LEU A 107 -20.78 -2.14 10.78
N HIS A 108 -20.39 -3.37 11.05
CA HIS A 108 -21.18 -4.32 11.85
C HIS A 108 -21.36 -3.79 13.27
N PRO A 109 -22.55 -4.01 13.96
CA PRO A 109 -23.69 -4.78 13.47
C PRO A 109 -24.73 -3.94 12.71
N LYS A 110 -24.53 -2.61 12.54
CA LYS A 110 -25.49 -1.74 11.84
C LYS A 110 -25.68 -2.15 10.37
N VAL A 111 -24.67 -2.79 9.77
CA VAL A 111 -24.76 -3.43 8.45
C VAL A 111 -24.11 -4.81 8.50
N LYS A 112 -24.41 -5.64 7.48
CA LYS A 112 -23.83 -6.97 7.28
C LYS A 112 -23.08 -7.03 5.94
N SER A 113 -22.30 -8.09 5.74
CA SER A 113 -21.70 -8.43 4.44
C SER A 113 -22.80 -8.50 3.35
N PRO A 114 -22.56 -7.98 2.13
CA PRO A 114 -21.30 -7.44 1.62
C PRO A 114 -21.14 -5.90 1.74
N VAL A 115 -21.96 -5.22 2.52
CA VAL A 115 -22.08 -3.75 2.54
C VAL A 115 -20.72 -3.05 2.79
N TYR A 116 -19.81 -3.62 3.59
CA TYR A 116 -18.48 -3.07 3.83
C TYR A 116 -17.65 -3.00 2.54
N ILE A 117 -17.72 -4.06 1.73
CA ILE A 117 -16.99 -4.16 0.45
C ILE A 117 -17.62 -3.20 -0.57
N GLU A 118 -18.94 -3.08 -0.60
CA GLU A 118 -19.64 -2.12 -1.46
C GLU A 118 -19.27 -0.67 -1.14
N ASP A 119 -19.11 -0.34 0.15
CA ASP A 119 -18.65 0.98 0.55
C ASP A 119 -17.19 1.22 0.17
N ALA A 120 -16.33 0.21 0.36
CA ALA A 120 -14.94 0.29 -0.06
C ALA A 120 -14.80 0.48 -1.59
N ALA A 121 -15.58 -0.27 -2.38
CA ALA A 121 -15.62 -0.13 -3.84
C ALA A 121 -16.06 1.27 -4.27
N ALA A 122 -17.13 1.80 -3.64
CA ALA A 122 -17.60 3.14 -3.92
C ALA A 122 -16.56 4.23 -3.60
N ALA A 123 -15.81 4.09 -2.51
CA ALA A 123 -14.75 5.02 -2.16
C ALA A 123 -13.57 4.97 -3.14
N VAL A 124 -13.16 3.78 -3.59
CA VAL A 124 -12.15 3.62 -4.64
C VAL A 124 -12.64 4.23 -5.95
N ALA A 125 -13.88 3.95 -6.34
CA ALA A 125 -14.50 4.50 -7.54
C ALA A 125 -14.57 6.03 -7.48
N TRP A 126 -14.99 6.59 -6.35
CA TRP A 126 -14.97 8.04 -6.13
C TRP A 126 -13.56 8.61 -6.32
N THR A 127 -12.54 7.95 -5.75
CA THR A 127 -11.16 8.40 -5.86
C THR A 127 -10.70 8.43 -7.31
N ILE A 128 -10.91 7.36 -8.07
CA ILE A 128 -10.55 7.30 -9.50
C ILE A 128 -11.21 8.43 -10.29
N LYS A 129 -12.50 8.69 -10.04
CA LYS A 129 -13.28 9.72 -10.76
C LYS A 129 -12.93 11.16 -10.36
N ASN A 130 -12.38 11.39 -9.18
CA ASN A 130 -12.24 12.74 -8.61
C ASN A 130 -10.82 13.18 -8.32
N ILE A 131 -9.84 12.27 -8.20
CA ILE A 131 -8.50 12.61 -7.71
C ILE A 131 -7.75 13.61 -8.59
N ALA A 132 -8.06 13.66 -9.89
CA ALA A 132 -7.49 14.65 -10.81
C ALA A 132 -7.82 16.10 -10.40
N LYS A 133 -8.97 16.36 -9.75
CA LYS A 133 -9.34 17.68 -9.21
C LYS A 133 -8.39 18.18 -8.13
N TYR A 134 -7.64 17.27 -7.52
CA TYR A 134 -6.66 17.53 -6.48
C TYR A 134 -5.21 17.49 -7.01
N GLY A 135 -5.01 17.17 -8.31
CA GLY A 135 -3.72 17.03 -8.95
C GLY A 135 -3.16 15.60 -8.99
N GLY A 136 -3.88 14.60 -8.43
CA GLY A 136 -3.47 13.19 -8.49
C GLY A 136 -3.77 12.54 -9.84
N SER A 137 -3.04 11.47 -10.17
CA SER A 137 -3.26 10.72 -11.40
C SER A 137 -4.28 9.59 -11.19
N PRO A 138 -5.40 9.53 -11.95
CA PRO A 138 -6.35 8.42 -11.89
C PRO A 138 -5.76 7.05 -12.28
N SER A 139 -4.67 7.03 -13.06
CA SER A 139 -3.96 5.80 -13.43
C SER A 139 -2.91 5.34 -12.41
N ARG A 140 -2.73 6.09 -11.31
CA ARG A 140 -1.74 5.80 -10.26
C ARG A 140 -2.40 5.62 -8.90
N ILE A 141 -3.52 4.86 -8.88
CA ILE A 141 -4.27 4.56 -7.67
C ILE A 141 -3.80 3.23 -7.09
N PHE A 142 -3.33 3.28 -5.86
CA PHE A 142 -2.98 2.12 -5.04
C PHE A 142 -4.02 1.96 -3.93
N VAL A 143 -4.41 0.72 -3.65
CA VAL A 143 -5.33 0.42 -2.56
C VAL A 143 -4.56 -0.26 -1.45
N SER A 144 -4.76 0.18 -0.22
CA SER A 144 -4.08 -0.35 0.96
C SER A 144 -4.95 -0.22 2.22
N GLY A 145 -4.60 -0.95 3.24
CA GLY A 145 -5.27 -0.89 4.54
C GLY A 145 -4.73 -1.95 5.48
N HIS A 146 -5.02 -1.79 6.76
CA HIS A 146 -4.55 -2.71 7.80
C HIS A 146 -5.69 -3.59 8.31
N SER A 147 -5.42 -4.89 8.55
CA SER A 147 -6.38 -5.83 9.15
C SER A 147 -7.68 -5.95 8.33
N ALA A 148 -8.82 -5.50 8.85
CA ALA A 148 -10.07 -5.41 8.09
C ALA A 148 -9.90 -4.55 6.83
N GLY A 149 -9.11 -3.47 6.88
CA GLY A 149 -8.77 -2.67 5.71
C GLY A 149 -7.93 -3.44 4.68
N GLY A 150 -7.04 -4.31 5.14
CA GLY A 150 -6.29 -5.24 4.27
C GLY A 150 -7.20 -6.25 3.57
N TYR A 151 -8.19 -6.78 4.29
CA TYR A 151 -9.23 -7.62 3.70
C TYR A 151 -10.00 -6.88 2.60
N LEU A 152 -10.48 -5.64 2.88
CA LEU A 152 -11.17 -4.82 1.89
C LEU A 152 -10.29 -4.54 0.68
N THR A 153 -9.00 -4.23 0.88
CA THR A 153 -8.01 -4.03 -0.19
C THR A 153 -7.96 -5.23 -1.14
N SER A 154 -7.83 -6.44 -0.58
CA SER A 154 -7.76 -7.67 -1.36
C SER A 154 -9.07 -7.98 -2.08
N MET A 155 -10.22 -7.81 -1.43
CA MET A 155 -11.54 -8.03 -2.04
C MET A 155 -11.76 -7.09 -3.23
N ILE A 156 -11.46 -5.80 -3.09
CA ILE A 156 -11.67 -4.80 -4.15
C ILE A 156 -10.78 -5.07 -5.37
N GLY A 157 -9.54 -5.50 -5.14
CA GLY A 157 -8.58 -5.73 -6.23
C GLY A 157 -8.72 -7.07 -6.94
N LEU A 158 -9.15 -8.11 -6.23
CA LEU A 158 -9.20 -9.48 -6.76
C LEU A 158 -10.57 -9.83 -7.33
N ASP A 159 -11.65 -9.43 -6.66
CA ASP A 159 -13.02 -9.67 -7.11
C ASP A 159 -13.52 -8.48 -7.94
N LYS A 160 -13.46 -8.62 -9.26
CA LYS A 160 -13.88 -7.56 -10.21
C LYS A 160 -15.32 -7.10 -10.04
N ARG A 161 -16.21 -7.92 -9.46
CA ARG A 161 -17.64 -7.62 -9.30
C ARG A 161 -17.88 -6.29 -8.59
N TRP A 162 -17.02 -5.93 -7.63
CA TRP A 162 -17.23 -4.77 -6.78
C TRP A 162 -17.02 -3.45 -7.51
N LEU A 163 -15.92 -3.30 -8.23
CA LEU A 163 -15.63 -2.08 -9.01
C LEU A 163 -16.47 -2.03 -10.32
N ALA A 164 -16.83 -3.19 -10.88
CA ALA A 164 -17.71 -3.25 -12.05
C ALA A 164 -19.07 -2.60 -11.81
N LYS A 165 -19.59 -2.60 -10.57
CA LYS A 165 -20.81 -1.86 -10.18
C LYS A 165 -20.69 -0.34 -10.37
N HIS A 166 -19.48 0.16 -10.57
CA HIS A 166 -19.15 1.57 -10.76
C HIS A 166 -18.58 1.87 -12.15
N ASP A 167 -18.70 0.91 -13.10
CA ASP A 167 -18.14 0.96 -14.46
C ASP A 167 -16.61 1.07 -14.47
N ILE A 168 -15.95 0.40 -13.51
CA ILE A 168 -14.50 0.40 -13.33
C ILE A 168 -13.97 -1.03 -13.38
N ASP A 169 -12.94 -1.27 -14.21
CA ASP A 169 -12.19 -2.52 -14.16
C ASP A 169 -11.14 -2.45 -13.02
N ALA A 170 -11.16 -3.43 -12.12
CA ALA A 170 -10.20 -3.52 -11.02
C ALA A 170 -8.74 -3.60 -11.50
N ASP A 171 -8.50 -4.08 -12.72
CA ASP A 171 -7.14 -4.23 -13.28
C ASP A 171 -6.49 -2.89 -13.64
N GLN A 172 -7.25 -1.79 -13.69
CA GLN A 172 -6.66 -0.45 -13.85
C GLN A 172 -6.04 0.12 -12.56
N LEU A 173 -6.22 -0.53 -11.41
CA LEU A 173 -5.52 -0.16 -10.18
C LEU A 173 -4.01 -0.36 -10.37
N ALA A 174 -3.22 0.57 -9.86
CA ALA A 174 -1.76 0.51 -10.00
C ALA A 174 -1.11 -0.55 -9.11
N GLY A 175 -1.74 -0.93 -8.01
CA GLY A 175 -1.29 -1.99 -7.12
C GLY A 175 -2.13 -2.11 -5.85
N LEU A 176 -1.99 -3.27 -5.21
CA LEU A 176 -2.69 -3.67 -3.99
C LEU A 176 -1.68 -3.93 -2.88
N ILE A 177 -1.88 -3.33 -1.71
CA ILE A 177 -0.94 -3.47 -0.60
C ILE A 177 -1.72 -3.74 0.70
N PRO A 178 -2.30 -4.94 0.87
CA PRO A 178 -2.97 -5.32 2.12
C PRO A 178 -1.97 -5.57 3.24
N TYR A 179 -2.20 -4.96 4.42
CA TYR A 179 -1.44 -5.21 5.64
C TYR A 179 -2.23 -6.18 6.50
N SER A 180 -1.69 -7.37 6.69
CA SER A 180 -2.24 -8.39 7.57
C SER A 180 -3.77 -8.56 7.44
N GLY A 181 -4.27 -8.52 6.19
CA GLY A 181 -5.67 -8.75 5.85
C GLY A 181 -6.03 -10.24 5.89
N HIS A 182 -7.27 -10.58 6.22
CA HIS A 182 -7.77 -11.93 5.96
C HIS A 182 -7.74 -12.22 4.47
N THR A 183 -7.28 -13.40 4.09
CA THR A 183 -7.40 -13.93 2.72
C THR A 183 -8.47 -15.01 2.60
N ILE A 184 -8.92 -15.57 3.73
CA ILE A 184 -10.16 -16.35 3.85
C ILE A 184 -11.33 -15.42 4.22
N THR A 185 -12.56 -15.97 4.25
CA THR A 185 -13.75 -15.21 4.65
C THR A 185 -13.56 -14.58 6.03
N HIS A 186 -13.73 -13.26 6.11
CA HIS A 186 -13.42 -12.48 7.31
C HIS A 186 -14.20 -12.99 8.54
N PHE A 187 -13.57 -13.07 9.72
CA PHE A 187 -14.17 -13.63 10.93
C PHE A 187 -15.49 -12.96 11.34
N THR A 188 -15.65 -11.65 11.08
CA THR A 188 -16.92 -10.94 11.34
C THR A 188 -18.03 -11.45 10.43
N ILE A 189 -17.74 -11.73 9.15
CA ILE A 189 -18.70 -12.30 8.20
C ILE A 189 -19.06 -13.72 8.59
N ARG A 190 -18.10 -14.51 9.07
CA ARG A 190 -18.36 -15.85 9.64
C ARG A 190 -19.32 -15.75 10.83
N SER A 191 -19.02 -14.83 11.77
CA SER A 191 -19.89 -14.59 12.95
C SER A 191 -21.31 -14.13 12.56
N GLU A 192 -21.47 -13.32 11.52
CA GLU A 192 -22.79 -12.91 10.99
C GLU A 192 -23.64 -14.09 10.53
N ARG A 193 -22.98 -15.18 10.12
CA ARG A 193 -23.60 -16.43 9.64
C ARG A 193 -23.71 -17.49 10.73
N GLY A 194 -23.41 -17.15 11.99
CA GLY A 194 -23.41 -18.10 13.11
C GLY A 194 -22.23 -19.09 13.08
N ILE A 195 -21.20 -18.84 12.31
CA ILE A 195 -19.99 -19.66 12.21
C ILE A 195 -18.95 -19.12 13.20
N ASP A 196 -18.28 -20.02 13.93
CA ASP A 196 -17.21 -19.62 14.85
C ASP A 196 -16.11 -18.84 14.12
N GLY A 197 -15.67 -17.75 14.72
CA GLY A 197 -14.61 -16.91 14.17
C GLY A 197 -13.26 -17.62 14.00
N LYS A 198 -13.05 -18.78 14.62
CA LYS A 198 -11.87 -19.63 14.44
C LYS A 198 -12.04 -20.68 13.34
N GLN A 199 -13.28 -20.98 12.92
CA GLN A 199 -13.54 -21.92 11.84
C GLN A 199 -13.13 -21.31 10.50
N PRO A 200 -12.14 -21.84 9.77
CA PRO A 200 -11.76 -21.30 8.47
C PRO A 200 -12.85 -21.59 7.43
N ILE A 201 -13.21 -20.60 6.65
CA ILE A 201 -14.17 -20.69 5.52
C ILE A 201 -13.55 -20.01 4.30
N LEU A 202 -13.66 -20.69 3.17
CA LEU A 202 -13.27 -20.20 1.87
C LEU A 202 -14.49 -20.21 0.93
N ASP A 203 -15.05 -19.04 0.73
CA ASP A 203 -16.19 -18.80 -0.17
C ASP A 203 -16.00 -17.51 -0.97
N ASP A 204 -17.03 -17.05 -1.68
CA ASP A 204 -16.99 -15.84 -2.51
C ASP A 204 -16.76 -14.53 -1.73
N MET A 205 -16.76 -14.57 -0.38
CA MET A 205 -16.33 -13.46 0.49
C MET A 205 -14.87 -13.61 0.95
N ALA A 206 -14.13 -14.57 0.42
CA ALA A 206 -12.71 -14.78 0.69
C ALA A 206 -11.84 -14.23 -0.45
N PRO A 207 -10.89 -13.33 -0.22
CA PRO A 207 -9.95 -12.88 -1.25
C PRO A 207 -9.27 -14.06 -1.99
N LEU A 208 -8.91 -15.10 -1.28
CA LEU A 208 -8.25 -16.30 -1.82
C LEU A 208 -9.12 -17.06 -2.86
N TYR A 209 -10.44 -16.94 -2.79
CA TYR A 209 -11.35 -17.51 -3.79
C TYR A 209 -11.20 -16.84 -5.15
N HIS A 210 -10.74 -15.58 -5.18
CA HIS A 210 -10.65 -14.74 -6.38
C HIS A 210 -9.23 -14.58 -6.91
N VAL A 211 -8.29 -15.49 -6.55
CA VAL A 211 -6.93 -15.43 -7.09
C VAL A 211 -6.95 -15.59 -8.62
N ARG A 212 -6.21 -14.73 -9.31
CA ARG A 212 -6.14 -14.69 -10.77
C ARG A 212 -4.82 -14.08 -11.23
N LYS A 213 -4.35 -14.47 -12.44
CA LYS A 213 -3.04 -14.05 -12.94
C LYS A 213 -2.98 -12.61 -13.45
N ASP A 214 -4.11 -12.03 -13.77
CA ASP A 214 -4.27 -10.72 -14.43
C ASP A 214 -4.68 -9.60 -13.47
N CYS A 215 -4.63 -9.84 -12.15
CA CYS A 215 -4.92 -8.80 -11.16
C CYS A 215 -3.78 -7.77 -11.07
N PRO A 216 -4.00 -6.61 -10.44
CA PRO A 216 -2.95 -5.63 -10.20
C PRO A 216 -1.78 -6.19 -9.39
N PRO A 217 -0.55 -5.66 -9.54
CA PRO A 217 0.59 -6.01 -8.70
C PRO A 217 0.23 -6.05 -7.22
N LEU A 218 0.64 -7.10 -6.50
CA LEU A 218 0.21 -7.40 -5.14
C LEU A 218 1.39 -7.49 -4.17
N LEU A 219 1.36 -6.69 -3.12
CA LEU A 219 2.32 -6.74 -2.01
C LEU A 219 1.60 -7.12 -0.73
N LEU A 220 1.76 -8.36 -0.29
CA LEU A 220 1.27 -8.86 0.99
C LEU A 220 2.28 -8.51 2.09
N ILE A 221 1.83 -7.92 3.20
CA ILE A 221 2.70 -7.63 4.35
C ILE A 221 2.00 -8.15 5.61
N THR A 222 2.68 -8.99 6.38
CA THR A 222 2.19 -9.53 7.64
C THR A 222 3.14 -9.18 8.80
N GLY A 223 2.66 -9.28 10.03
CA GLY A 223 3.55 -9.38 11.18
C GLY A 223 4.25 -10.74 11.23
N ASP A 224 4.96 -10.95 12.32
CA ASP A 224 5.62 -12.20 12.66
C ASP A 224 4.60 -13.34 12.83
N ARG A 225 4.84 -14.49 12.22
CA ARG A 225 3.91 -15.64 12.26
C ARG A 225 3.55 -16.10 13.67
N GLU A 226 4.50 -16.03 14.59
CA GLU A 226 4.29 -16.45 15.99
C GLU A 226 3.53 -15.39 16.81
N LEU A 227 3.49 -14.14 16.35
CA LEU A 227 2.88 -13.01 17.04
C LEU A 227 1.60 -12.50 16.36
N GLU A 228 1.32 -12.95 15.15
CA GLU A 228 0.09 -12.62 14.42
C GLU A 228 -1.13 -13.32 15.00
N MET A 229 -2.31 -12.77 14.72
CA MET A 229 -3.56 -13.31 15.20
C MET A 229 -4.17 -14.32 14.20
N LEU A 230 -4.70 -15.42 14.73
CA LEU A 230 -5.62 -16.33 14.02
C LEU A 230 -5.07 -16.90 12.69
N GLY A 231 -3.79 -17.28 12.62
CA GLY A 231 -3.20 -17.84 11.39
C GLY A 231 -3.10 -16.85 10.24
N ARG A 232 -3.00 -15.57 10.56
CA ARG A 232 -3.00 -14.49 9.56
C ARG A 232 -1.80 -14.56 8.61
N TYR A 233 -0.64 -14.95 9.10
CA TYR A 233 0.53 -15.18 8.26
C TYR A 233 0.28 -16.32 7.29
N GLU A 234 -0.22 -17.46 7.79
CA GLU A 234 -0.46 -18.66 6.98
C GLU A 234 -1.47 -18.43 5.87
N GLU A 235 -2.55 -17.68 6.16
CA GLU A 235 -3.53 -17.29 5.13
C GLU A 235 -2.85 -16.50 4.01
N ASN A 236 -2.03 -15.50 4.35
CA ASN A 236 -1.33 -14.66 3.38
C ASN A 236 -0.22 -15.41 2.63
N ALA A 237 0.52 -16.30 3.31
CA ALA A 237 1.53 -17.15 2.70
C ALA A 237 0.90 -18.13 1.70
N TYR A 238 -0.27 -18.71 2.04
CA TYR A 238 -1.00 -19.57 1.13
C TYR A 238 -1.53 -18.79 -0.08
N MET A 239 -2.07 -17.59 0.13
CA MET A 239 -2.50 -16.72 -0.97
C MET A 239 -1.33 -16.36 -1.89
N TRP A 240 -0.17 -15.98 -1.36
CA TRP A 240 1.04 -15.74 -2.13
C TRP A 240 1.41 -16.96 -2.99
N ARG A 241 1.37 -18.17 -2.41
CA ARG A 241 1.63 -19.41 -3.14
C ARG A 241 0.63 -19.63 -4.26
N MET A 242 -0.67 -19.41 -4.00
CA MET A 242 -1.71 -19.58 -5.01
C MET A 242 -1.60 -18.58 -6.15
N MET A 243 -1.20 -17.34 -5.86
CA MET A 243 -0.91 -16.34 -6.89
C MET A 243 0.23 -16.80 -7.83
N GLN A 244 1.27 -17.45 -7.30
CA GLN A 244 2.33 -18.08 -8.12
C GLN A 244 1.78 -19.23 -8.96
N VAL A 245 0.95 -20.09 -8.38
CA VAL A 245 0.35 -21.25 -9.05
C VAL A 245 -0.50 -20.82 -10.25
N VAL A 246 -1.28 -19.75 -10.13
CA VAL A 246 -2.06 -19.20 -11.26
C VAL A 246 -1.22 -18.38 -12.23
N GLY A 247 0.08 -18.21 -11.98
CA GLY A 247 1.01 -17.49 -12.85
C GLY A 247 0.92 -15.97 -12.76
N HIS A 248 0.54 -15.42 -11.62
CA HIS A 248 0.56 -13.96 -11.42
C HIS A 248 1.99 -13.43 -11.40
N PRO A 249 2.34 -12.44 -12.25
CA PRO A 249 3.72 -12.04 -12.50
C PRO A 249 4.36 -11.23 -11.37
N ASP A 250 3.58 -10.57 -10.51
CA ASP A 250 4.09 -9.60 -9.54
C ASP A 250 3.37 -9.69 -8.20
N THR A 251 3.57 -10.81 -7.49
CA THR A 251 3.13 -10.97 -6.10
C THR A 251 4.33 -11.18 -5.18
N THR A 252 4.43 -10.37 -4.16
CA THR A 252 5.47 -10.47 -3.12
C THR A 252 4.83 -10.54 -1.73
N ILE A 253 5.45 -11.28 -0.82
CA ILE A 253 5.07 -11.30 0.60
C ILE A 253 6.26 -10.87 1.46
N PHE A 254 5.99 -10.05 2.49
CA PHE A 254 6.93 -9.75 3.56
C PHE A 254 6.32 -10.16 4.90
N GLU A 255 7.07 -10.92 5.67
CA GLU A 255 6.87 -11.16 7.08
C GLU A 255 7.74 -10.18 7.86
N LEU A 256 7.17 -9.52 8.85
CA LEU A 256 7.86 -8.55 9.69
C LEU A 256 8.16 -9.20 11.04
N ASP A 257 9.32 -9.85 11.11
CA ASP A 257 9.83 -10.57 12.28
C ASP A 257 9.84 -9.69 13.53
N GLY A 258 9.36 -10.22 14.65
CA GLY A 258 9.23 -9.53 15.93
C GLY A 258 8.07 -8.54 16.07
N TYR A 259 7.24 -8.35 15.05
CA TYR A 259 6.09 -7.42 15.10
C TYR A 259 4.76 -8.17 15.14
N ASN A 260 3.96 -7.92 16.17
CA ASN A 260 2.60 -8.45 16.22
C ASN A 260 1.65 -7.74 15.25
N HIS A 261 0.39 -8.21 15.16
CA HIS A 261 -0.65 -7.69 14.29
C HIS A 261 -0.81 -6.16 14.27
N GLY A 262 -0.76 -5.52 15.43
CA GLY A 262 -0.90 -4.05 15.53
C GLY A 262 0.38 -3.29 15.20
N GLN A 263 1.50 -3.81 15.66
CA GLN A 263 2.81 -3.15 15.53
C GLN A 263 3.36 -3.20 14.10
N MET A 264 3.01 -4.22 13.31
CA MET A 264 3.51 -4.41 11.95
C MET A 264 3.17 -3.25 11.01
N ALA A 265 2.12 -2.49 11.29
CA ALA A 265 1.72 -1.37 10.43
C ALA A 265 2.81 -0.29 10.31
N GLY A 266 3.56 -0.03 11.38
CA GLY A 266 4.66 0.95 11.37
C GLY A 266 5.73 0.62 10.32
N PRO A 267 6.45 -0.52 10.44
CA PRO A 267 7.49 -0.93 9.49
C PRO A 267 6.94 -1.31 8.09
N ALA A 268 5.64 -1.56 7.94
CA ALA A 268 5.02 -1.82 6.63
C ALA A 268 4.97 -0.58 5.73
N HIS A 269 4.83 0.63 6.28
CA HIS A 269 4.71 1.85 5.47
C HIS A 269 5.93 2.14 4.58
N PRO A 270 7.19 1.99 5.01
CA PRO A 270 8.35 2.09 4.13
C PRO A 270 8.33 1.08 2.97
N LEU A 271 7.85 -0.15 3.20
CA LEU A 271 7.72 -1.18 2.16
C LEU A 271 6.66 -0.79 1.13
N LEU A 272 5.51 -0.28 1.57
CA LEU A 272 4.47 0.27 0.69
C LEU A 272 5.03 1.37 -0.20
N LEU A 273 5.73 2.36 0.37
CA LEU A 273 6.30 3.47 -0.41
C LEU A 273 7.38 3.00 -1.39
N ARG A 274 8.17 1.98 -1.03
CA ARG A 274 9.14 1.33 -1.93
C ARG A 274 8.43 0.63 -3.08
N PHE A 275 7.38 -0.11 -2.79
CA PHE A 275 6.57 -0.80 -3.81
C PHE A 275 5.96 0.20 -4.80
N ILE A 276 5.34 1.29 -4.33
CA ILE A 276 4.80 2.34 -5.20
C ILE A 276 5.89 2.90 -6.14
N ARG A 277 7.06 3.24 -5.61
CA ARG A 277 8.18 3.73 -6.45
C ARG A 277 8.60 2.71 -7.49
N ARG A 278 8.73 1.43 -7.13
CA ARG A 278 9.08 0.35 -8.06
C ARG A 278 8.07 0.25 -9.21
N ILE A 279 6.78 0.19 -8.88
CA ILE A 279 5.71 0.08 -9.91
C ILE A 279 5.71 1.28 -10.85
N LEU A 280 5.97 2.49 -10.35
CA LEU A 280 5.96 3.69 -11.19
C LEU A 280 7.23 3.86 -12.02
N SER A 281 8.36 3.27 -11.62
CA SER A 281 9.60 3.29 -12.40
C SER A 281 9.67 2.21 -13.48
N SER A 282 8.77 1.20 -13.44
CA SER A 282 8.68 0.11 -14.43
C SER A 282 7.76 0.43 -15.61
N LYS A 283 7.05 1.55 -15.56
CA LYS A 283 6.16 2.07 -16.60
C LYS A 283 6.78 3.29 -17.29
#